data_3d08712c663dd193e0f4c706722b7647
#
_entry.id   3d08712c663dd193e0f4c706722b7647
#
_cell.length_a   1.000
_cell.length_b   1.000
_cell.length_c   1.000
_cell.angle_alpha   90.00
_cell.angle_beta   90.00
_cell.angle_gamma   90.00
#
_symmetry.space_group_name_H-M   'P 1'
#
loop_
_entity.id
_entity.type
_entity.pdbx_description
1 polymer ?
#
loop_
_entity_poly.entity_id
_entity_poly.type
_entity_poly.pdbx_seq_one_letter_code
_entity_poly.pdbx_strand_id
1 'polypeptide(L)'
;MKPRSAAPLLSGLLVLVSGCTVLPSTAEKQARTESTRLGQVLHGADQPLPAPHAPLADYLRYAVLRHPQVLAAYSDWQASVLAIAPTRALPDPQLTFEADVTDTLMTFMPGLMFDFMTPGKRRAMADEMTAASSLAYRNYVATVLRTAADVRKAWVELAYADEALNLRQASLRALAQSQELAQIDYTTGRGMGTLSESVRLSNDLAKVRSDIAVLEDRQRAARTRFKSALGLKADETDPAWPEIALIATVLPDEGELWRRTSASNAGLAQMRAMADMARASIEVAKKAKTPDFAVGAMADFKADPLMVRPTASVTLPIWREKIAANIAAAEARRDASVARVSAEEINLAAELAQMLYMVREADQMIRFIEQTALPGYERVIATAEAAYQSGMGSPAMIPESRLMAINMRIERLSALRERELAVTDLLLMTADIAPTDSPLSPKS
;
A
#
# COMPACT_ATOMS: atom_id res chain seq x y z
N MET A 1 1.90 -41.42 64.36
CA MET A 1 1.76 -40.04 63.88
C MET A 1 1.18 -40.10 62.47
N LYS A 2 -0.05 -39.61 62.27
CA LYS A 2 -0.73 -39.62 60.97
C LYS A 2 -0.22 -38.39 60.14
N PRO A 3 0.11 -38.56 58.84
CA PRO A 3 0.47 -37.41 58.01
C PRO A 3 -0.78 -36.56 57.78
N ARG A 4 -0.73 -35.30 58.20
CA ARG A 4 -1.75 -34.31 57.87
C ARG A 4 -1.64 -33.94 56.40
N SER A 5 -2.73 -34.21 55.68
CA SER A 5 -2.85 -33.98 54.22
C SER A 5 -2.67 -32.49 53.89
N ALA A 6 -1.62 -32.18 53.12
CA ALA A 6 -1.39 -30.84 52.51
C ALA A 6 -2.29 -30.56 51.31
N ALA A 7 -3.23 -31.43 51.00
CA ALA A 7 -4.12 -31.37 49.83
C ALA A 7 -5.06 -30.15 49.75
N PRO A 8 -5.62 -29.61 50.84
CA PRO A 8 -6.57 -28.51 50.71
C PRO A 8 -5.94 -27.16 50.39
N LEU A 9 -4.65 -26.93 50.69
CA LEU A 9 -3.94 -25.70 50.36
C LEU A 9 -3.59 -25.57 48.88
N LEU A 10 -3.25 -26.69 48.23
CA LEU A 10 -2.96 -26.71 46.77
C LEU A 10 -4.24 -26.48 45.95
N SER A 11 -5.38 -27.03 46.37
CA SER A 11 -6.67 -26.83 45.69
C SER A 11 -7.18 -25.39 45.78
N GLY A 12 -6.95 -24.71 46.91
CA GLY A 12 -7.30 -23.31 47.09
C GLY A 12 -6.48 -22.34 46.21
N LEU A 13 -5.21 -22.68 45.99
CA LEU A 13 -4.33 -21.86 45.13
C LEU A 13 -4.70 -22.00 43.65
N LEU A 14 -5.11 -23.19 43.18
CA LEU A 14 -5.53 -23.43 41.80
C LEU A 14 -6.85 -22.67 41.45
N VAL A 15 -7.77 -22.55 42.37
CA VAL A 15 -9.05 -21.81 42.18
C VAL A 15 -8.84 -20.30 42.15
N LEU A 16 -7.86 -19.77 42.88
CA LEU A 16 -7.52 -18.34 42.85
C LEU A 16 -6.87 -17.92 41.54
N VAL A 17 -6.10 -18.77 40.90
CA VAL A 17 -5.43 -18.49 39.61
C VAL A 17 -6.44 -18.48 38.42
N SER A 18 -7.46 -19.34 38.45
CA SER A 18 -8.49 -19.38 37.41
C SER A 18 -9.44 -18.16 37.40
N GLY A 19 -9.62 -17.48 38.53
CA GLY A 19 -10.45 -16.28 38.62
C GLY A 19 -9.81 -14.99 38.11
N CYS A 20 -8.51 -15.00 37.80
CA CYS A 20 -7.76 -13.82 37.39
C CYS A 20 -7.55 -13.67 35.87
N THR A 21 -8.17 -14.48 35.01
CA THR A 21 -8.01 -14.36 33.58
C THR A 21 -8.91 -13.27 33.01
N VAL A 22 -8.31 -12.34 32.24
CA VAL A 22 -9.08 -11.37 31.43
C VAL A 22 -9.52 -12.07 30.15
N LEU A 23 -10.82 -12.13 29.90
CA LEU A 23 -11.38 -12.76 28.69
C LEU A 23 -11.10 -11.90 27.45
N PRO A 24 -10.91 -12.54 26.26
CA PRO A 24 -10.76 -11.83 25.01
C PRO A 24 -11.98 -10.96 24.71
N SER A 25 -11.73 -9.72 24.26
CA SER A 25 -12.78 -8.82 23.79
C SER A 25 -13.42 -9.34 22.49
N THR A 26 -14.61 -8.83 22.16
CA THR A 26 -15.25 -9.17 20.87
C THR A 26 -14.40 -8.73 19.69
N ALA A 27 -13.78 -7.56 19.78
CA ALA A 27 -12.88 -7.05 18.74
C ALA A 27 -11.64 -7.93 18.57
N GLU A 28 -11.02 -8.41 19.67
CA GLU A 28 -9.90 -9.38 19.60
C GLU A 28 -10.32 -10.68 18.90
N LYS A 29 -11.49 -11.22 19.25
CA LYS A 29 -11.99 -12.46 18.62
C LYS A 29 -12.22 -12.28 17.12
N GLN A 30 -12.83 -11.16 16.72
CA GLN A 30 -13.05 -10.82 15.31
C GLN A 30 -11.71 -10.68 14.55
N ALA A 31 -10.76 -9.94 15.12
CA ALA A 31 -9.43 -9.77 14.50
C ALA A 31 -8.71 -11.11 14.30
N ARG A 32 -8.77 -12.03 15.28
CA ARG A 32 -8.19 -13.39 15.17
C ARG A 32 -8.87 -14.22 14.07
N THR A 33 -10.19 -14.21 14.02
CA THR A 33 -10.95 -14.97 13.01
C THR A 33 -10.64 -14.45 11.62
N GLU A 34 -10.64 -13.12 11.43
CA GLU A 34 -10.35 -12.50 10.14
C GLU A 34 -8.91 -12.70 9.71
N SER A 35 -7.94 -12.57 10.64
CA SER A 35 -6.53 -12.86 10.38
C SER A 35 -6.33 -14.32 9.92
N THR A 36 -6.97 -15.27 10.58
CA THR A 36 -6.88 -16.69 10.19
C THR A 36 -7.51 -16.92 8.79
N ARG A 37 -8.68 -16.34 8.54
CA ARG A 37 -9.36 -16.45 7.25
C ARG A 37 -8.51 -15.90 6.10
N LEU A 38 -7.96 -14.70 6.26
CA LEU A 38 -7.10 -14.08 5.24
C LEU A 38 -5.79 -14.85 5.06
N GLY A 39 -5.21 -15.39 6.13
CA GLY A 39 -4.03 -16.24 6.04
C GLY A 39 -4.27 -17.51 5.20
N GLN A 40 -5.42 -18.15 5.36
CA GLN A 40 -5.79 -19.28 4.52
C GLN A 40 -5.92 -18.92 3.04
N VAL A 41 -6.44 -17.75 2.73
CA VAL A 41 -6.55 -17.25 1.35
C VAL A 41 -5.16 -16.95 0.76
N LEU A 42 -4.31 -16.23 1.51
CA LEU A 42 -2.99 -15.82 1.03
C LEU A 42 -2.02 -17.00 0.85
N HIS A 43 -2.08 -18.00 1.73
CA HIS A 43 -1.19 -19.16 1.68
C HIS A 43 -1.75 -20.33 0.87
N GLY A 44 -3.08 -20.40 0.67
CA GLY A 44 -3.75 -21.45 -0.09
C GLY A 44 -3.85 -21.19 -1.59
N ALA A 45 -3.53 -19.99 -2.06
CA ALA A 45 -3.65 -19.64 -3.47
C ALA A 45 -2.38 -20.00 -4.25
N ASP A 46 -2.37 -21.17 -4.87
CA ASP A 46 -1.42 -21.46 -5.95
C ASP A 46 -1.99 -20.87 -7.25
N GLN A 47 -1.73 -19.57 -7.49
CA GLN A 47 -2.20 -18.90 -8.69
C GLN A 47 -1.08 -18.84 -9.72
N PRO A 48 -1.28 -19.41 -10.93
CA PRO A 48 -0.36 -19.25 -12.04
C PRO A 48 -0.35 -17.79 -12.51
N LEU A 49 0.72 -17.39 -13.17
CA LEU A 49 0.78 -16.09 -13.85
C LEU A 49 -0.37 -15.96 -14.85
N PRO A 50 -1.01 -14.78 -14.94
CA PRO A 50 -2.06 -14.53 -15.92
C PRO A 50 -1.57 -14.73 -17.35
N ALA A 51 -2.47 -15.17 -18.24
CA ALA A 51 -2.19 -15.31 -19.67
C ALA A 51 -2.01 -13.94 -20.35
N PRO A 52 -1.36 -13.83 -21.53
CA PRO A 52 -1.10 -12.54 -22.20
C PRO A 52 -2.35 -11.71 -22.50
N HIS A 53 -3.47 -12.37 -22.77
CA HIS A 53 -4.76 -11.71 -23.06
C HIS A 53 -5.67 -11.59 -21.83
N ALA A 54 -5.15 -11.88 -20.63
CA ALA A 54 -5.94 -11.75 -19.41
C ALA A 54 -6.28 -10.26 -19.13
N PRO A 55 -7.46 -9.98 -18.59
CA PRO A 55 -7.83 -8.63 -18.20
C PRO A 55 -6.96 -8.12 -17.04
N LEU A 56 -6.85 -6.79 -16.90
CA LEU A 56 -6.13 -6.15 -15.81
C LEU A 56 -6.51 -6.69 -14.43
N ALA A 57 -7.79 -7.03 -14.22
CA ALA A 57 -8.31 -7.57 -12.97
C ALA A 57 -7.58 -8.84 -12.50
N ASP A 58 -7.16 -9.71 -13.43
CA ASP A 58 -6.44 -10.94 -13.09
C ASP A 58 -4.99 -10.64 -12.65
N TYR A 59 -4.33 -9.67 -13.28
CA TYR A 59 -3.00 -9.19 -12.86
C TYR A 59 -3.06 -8.50 -11.49
N LEU A 60 -4.11 -7.70 -11.24
CA LEU A 60 -4.35 -7.10 -9.94
C LEU A 60 -4.55 -8.18 -8.86
N ARG A 61 -5.39 -9.19 -9.14
CA ARG A 61 -5.63 -10.31 -8.23
C ARG A 61 -4.34 -11.09 -7.94
N TYR A 62 -3.57 -11.40 -8.98
CA TYR A 62 -2.29 -12.10 -8.84
C TYR A 62 -1.34 -11.31 -7.91
N ALA A 63 -1.12 -10.03 -8.20
CA ALA A 63 -0.22 -9.18 -7.41
C ALA A 63 -0.67 -9.08 -5.95
N VAL A 64 -1.95 -8.79 -5.70
CA VAL A 64 -2.48 -8.66 -4.34
C VAL A 64 -2.32 -9.94 -3.52
N LEU A 65 -2.37 -11.12 -4.15
CA LEU A 65 -2.22 -12.40 -3.45
C LEU A 65 -0.76 -12.85 -3.28
N ARG A 66 0.16 -12.40 -4.14
CA ARG A 66 1.52 -12.93 -4.22
C ARG A 66 2.61 -11.91 -3.89
N HIS A 67 2.28 -10.61 -3.93
CA HIS A 67 3.30 -9.59 -3.75
C HIS A 67 3.92 -9.66 -2.35
N PRO A 68 5.28 -9.73 -2.23
CA PRO A 68 5.95 -9.87 -0.93
C PRO A 68 5.61 -8.77 0.08
N GLN A 69 5.37 -7.52 -0.39
CA GLN A 69 4.97 -6.42 0.50
C GLN A 69 3.59 -6.64 1.13
N VAL A 70 2.65 -7.24 0.38
CA VAL A 70 1.31 -7.58 0.91
C VAL A 70 1.42 -8.70 1.95
N LEU A 71 2.23 -9.72 1.67
CA LEU A 71 2.49 -10.82 2.61
C LEU A 71 3.19 -10.31 3.89
N ALA A 72 4.15 -9.41 3.76
CA ALA A 72 4.82 -8.79 4.90
C ALA A 72 3.82 -7.98 5.76
N ALA A 73 3.03 -7.10 5.13
CA ALA A 73 2.03 -6.30 5.85
C ALA A 73 0.94 -7.16 6.52
N TYR A 74 0.55 -8.28 5.89
CA TYR A 74 -0.33 -9.27 6.52
C TYR A 74 0.33 -9.91 7.76
N SER A 75 1.59 -10.30 7.65
CA SER A 75 2.34 -10.92 8.76
C SER A 75 2.51 -9.96 9.93
N ASP A 76 2.77 -8.69 9.66
CA ASP A 76 2.85 -7.62 10.66
C ASP A 76 1.52 -7.43 11.39
N TRP A 77 0.41 -7.43 10.64
CA TRP A 77 -0.91 -7.39 11.25
C TRP A 77 -1.19 -8.65 12.08
N GLN A 78 -0.91 -9.85 11.56
CA GLN A 78 -1.07 -11.11 12.29
C GLN A 78 -0.26 -11.11 13.58
N ALA A 79 1.00 -10.64 13.54
CA ALA A 79 1.84 -10.50 14.73
C ALA A 79 1.19 -9.57 15.77
N SER A 80 0.63 -8.43 15.34
CA SER A 80 -0.06 -7.50 16.23
C SER A 80 -1.32 -8.10 16.87
N VAL A 81 -2.07 -8.93 16.14
CA VAL A 81 -3.25 -9.67 16.68
C VAL A 81 -2.80 -10.67 17.73
N LEU A 82 -1.73 -11.41 17.48
CA LEU A 82 -1.19 -12.40 18.43
C LEU A 82 -0.60 -11.74 19.67
N ALA A 83 -0.04 -10.55 19.55
CA ALA A 83 0.51 -9.77 20.68
C ALA A 83 -0.55 -9.30 21.72
N ILE A 84 -1.85 -9.36 21.40
CA ILE A 84 -2.92 -9.00 22.34
C ILE A 84 -2.98 -10.00 23.51
N ALA A 85 -2.79 -11.29 23.25
CA ALA A 85 -2.92 -12.31 24.29
C ALA A 85 -1.92 -12.18 25.44
N PRO A 86 -0.61 -11.97 25.20
CA PRO A 86 0.38 -11.74 26.25
C PRO A 86 0.03 -10.53 27.14
N THR A 87 -0.51 -9.44 26.55
CA THR A 87 -0.81 -8.22 27.32
C THR A 87 -1.93 -8.39 28.36
N ARG A 88 -2.84 -9.32 28.14
CA ARG A 88 -3.91 -9.65 29.10
C ARG A 88 -3.58 -10.80 30.04
N ALA A 89 -2.50 -11.55 29.78
CA ALA A 89 -2.02 -12.60 30.63
C ALA A 89 -1.41 -12.05 31.94
N LEU A 90 -1.27 -12.87 32.93
CA LEU A 90 -0.44 -12.57 34.09
C LEU A 90 1.02 -12.68 33.68
N PRO A 91 1.93 -11.89 34.29
CA PRO A 91 3.37 -12.10 34.14
C PRO A 91 3.76 -13.52 34.59
N ASP A 92 4.83 -14.03 33.97
CA ASP A 92 5.35 -15.34 34.34
C ASP A 92 5.86 -15.35 35.79
N PRO A 93 5.72 -16.48 36.51
CA PRO A 93 6.26 -16.61 37.85
C PRO A 93 7.78 -16.41 37.86
N GLN A 94 8.26 -15.67 38.84
CA GLN A 94 9.68 -15.39 39.00
C GLN A 94 10.27 -16.34 40.05
N LEU A 95 11.36 -17.03 39.72
CA LEU A 95 12.18 -17.74 40.68
C LEU A 95 13.11 -16.74 41.36
N THR A 96 12.94 -16.55 42.67
CA THR A 96 13.73 -15.62 43.48
C THR A 96 14.71 -16.37 44.34
N PHE A 97 15.85 -15.76 44.62
CA PHE A 97 16.85 -16.32 45.51
C PHE A 97 17.24 -15.23 46.51
N GLU A 98 17.12 -15.55 47.77
CA GLU A 98 17.59 -14.72 48.86
C GLU A 98 18.78 -15.38 49.53
N ALA A 99 19.83 -14.63 49.77
CA ALA A 99 21.01 -15.11 50.51
C ALA A 99 21.13 -14.29 51.78
N ASP A 100 21.06 -14.97 52.92
CA ASP A 100 21.33 -14.37 54.23
C ASP A 100 22.82 -14.67 54.57
N VAL A 101 23.60 -13.61 54.74
CA VAL A 101 25.03 -13.68 55.01
C VAL A 101 25.23 -13.22 56.45
N THR A 102 25.38 -14.15 57.38
CA THR A 102 25.82 -13.92 58.73
C THR A 102 27.28 -14.32 58.86
N ASP A 103 28.03 -13.80 59.87
CA ASP A 103 29.46 -13.97 60.06
C ASP A 103 29.97 -15.45 60.04
N THR A 104 29.05 -16.41 60.12
CA THR A 104 29.41 -17.84 60.20
C THR A 104 28.64 -18.73 59.22
N LEU A 105 27.61 -18.27 58.53
CA LEU A 105 26.72 -19.11 57.72
C LEU A 105 26.12 -18.32 56.56
N MET A 106 26.30 -18.87 55.34
CA MET A 106 25.57 -18.43 54.14
C MET A 106 24.33 -19.33 53.95
N THR A 107 23.13 -18.73 54.08
CA THR A 107 21.86 -19.45 53.85
C THR A 107 21.29 -19.03 52.52
N PHE A 108 21.02 -19.98 51.65
CA PHE A 108 20.44 -19.77 50.34
C PHE A 108 18.97 -20.24 50.37
N MET A 109 18.05 -19.33 50.10
CA MET A 109 16.61 -19.57 50.15
C MET A 109 16.01 -19.36 48.75
N PRO A 110 15.73 -20.44 48.01
CA PRO A 110 14.97 -20.30 46.76
C PRO A 110 13.50 -19.99 47.09
N GLY A 111 12.91 -19.15 46.27
CA GLY A 111 11.51 -18.76 46.38
C GLY A 111 10.84 -18.69 45.00
N LEU A 112 9.51 -18.68 45.01
CA LEU A 112 8.68 -18.45 43.84
C LEU A 112 7.77 -17.25 44.12
N MET A 113 7.77 -16.28 43.19
CA MET A 113 6.98 -15.07 43.26
C MET A 113 6.06 -14.95 42.07
N PHE A 114 4.83 -14.57 42.28
CA PHE A 114 3.79 -14.31 41.30
C PHE A 114 3.42 -12.83 41.34
N ASP A 115 3.54 -12.15 40.21
CA ASP A 115 3.11 -10.76 40.05
C ASP A 115 1.66 -10.69 39.59
N PHE A 116 0.88 -9.86 40.26
CA PHE A 116 -0.54 -9.66 39.98
C PHE A 116 -0.78 -8.19 39.60
N MET A 117 -1.01 -7.95 38.33
CA MET A 117 -1.61 -6.69 37.89
C MET A 117 -3.13 -6.76 38.01
N THR A 118 -3.75 -5.63 38.37
CA THR A 118 -5.22 -5.59 38.47
C THR A 118 -5.88 -5.92 37.13
N PRO A 119 -7.02 -6.64 37.11
CA PRO A 119 -7.72 -6.98 35.85
C PRO A 119 -8.04 -5.76 35.00
N GLY A 120 -8.37 -4.61 35.63
CA GLY A 120 -8.64 -3.36 34.91
C GLY A 120 -7.44 -2.78 34.19
N LYS A 121 -6.23 -2.93 34.76
CA LYS A 121 -4.97 -2.49 34.08
C LYS A 121 -4.65 -3.38 32.89
N ARG A 122 -4.72 -4.70 33.04
CA ARG A 122 -4.49 -5.66 31.97
C ARG A 122 -5.52 -5.52 30.85
N ARG A 123 -6.78 -5.24 31.19
CA ARG A 123 -7.83 -4.98 30.20
C ARG A 123 -7.52 -3.72 29.39
N ALA A 124 -7.14 -2.62 30.04
CA ALA A 124 -6.78 -1.39 29.35
C ALA A 124 -5.57 -1.59 28.40
N MET A 125 -4.56 -2.36 28.82
CA MET A 125 -3.42 -2.71 27.97
C MET A 125 -3.83 -3.59 26.78
N ALA A 126 -4.74 -4.54 26.99
CA ALA A 126 -5.27 -5.38 25.91
C ALA A 126 -6.14 -4.58 24.93
N ASP A 127 -6.91 -3.60 25.41
CA ASP A 127 -7.72 -2.71 24.58
C ASP A 127 -6.82 -1.78 23.73
N GLU A 128 -5.73 -1.25 24.31
CA GLU A 128 -4.73 -0.48 23.56
C GLU A 128 -4.06 -1.33 22.47
N MET A 129 -3.66 -2.56 22.79
CA MET A 129 -3.07 -3.48 21.81
C MET A 129 -4.07 -3.90 20.74
N THR A 130 -5.35 -4.02 21.09
CA THR A 130 -6.43 -4.27 20.12
C THR A 130 -6.59 -3.08 19.16
N ALA A 131 -6.49 -1.85 19.65
CA ALA A 131 -6.49 -0.65 18.81
C ALA A 131 -5.24 -0.59 17.92
N ALA A 132 -4.05 -0.95 18.44
CA ALA A 132 -2.83 -1.07 17.67
C ALA A 132 -2.95 -2.12 16.54
N SER A 133 -3.60 -3.25 16.84
CA SER A 133 -3.90 -4.28 15.82
C SER A 133 -4.88 -3.78 14.74
N SER A 134 -5.86 -2.94 15.11
CA SER A 134 -6.73 -2.28 14.14
C SER A 134 -5.95 -1.34 13.21
N LEU A 135 -5.00 -0.57 13.75
CA LEU A 135 -4.10 0.25 12.95
C LEU A 135 -3.24 -0.60 11.99
N ALA A 136 -2.66 -1.71 12.47
CA ALA A 136 -1.90 -2.63 11.63
C ALA A 136 -2.75 -3.23 10.50
N TYR A 137 -4.02 -3.54 10.75
CA TYR A 137 -4.98 -3.94 9.72
C TYR A 137 -5.18 -2.85 8.65
N ARG A 138 -5.34 -1.56 9.07
CA ARG A 138 -5.47 -0.45 8.12
C ARG A 138 -4.21 -0.27 7.28
N ASN A 139 -3.02 -0.49 7.87
CA ASN A 139 -1.75 -0.49 7.15
C ASN A 139 -1.70 -1.61 6.09
N TYR A 140 -2.16 -2.81 6.45
CA TYR A 140 -2.30 -3.93 5.51
C TYR A 140 -3.22 -3.56 4.34
N VAL A 141 -4.42 -3.05 4.61
CA VAL A 141 -5.38 -2.62 3.58
C VAL A 141 -4.76 -1.55 2.67
N ALA A 142 -4.10 -0.55 3.23
CA ALA A 142 -3.43 0.49 2.44
C ALA A 142 -2.31 -0.08 1.54
N THR A 143 -1.58 -1.10 2.02
CA THR A 143 -0.55 -1.79 1.22
C THR A 143 -1.17 -2.56 0.06
N VAL A 144 -2.29 -3.26 0.28
CA VAL A 144 -3.06 -3.95 -0.79
C VAL A 144 -3.49 -2.98 -1.88
N LEU A 145 -4.12 -1.86 -1.49
CA LEU A 145 -4.59 -0.84 -2.44
C LEU A 145 -3.43 -0.18 -3.19
N ARG A 146 -2.32 0.10 -2.51
CA ARG A 146 -1.12 0.67 -3.13
C ARG A 146 -0.49 -0.30 -4.13
N THR A 147 -0.38 -1.59 -3.79
CA THR A 147 0.11 -2.63 -4.72
C THR A 147 -0.78 -2.70 -5.97
N ALA A 148 -2.11 -2.65 -5.81
CA ALA A 148 -3.02 -2.62 -6.94
C ALA A 148 -2.82 -1.36 -7.81
N ALA A 149 -2.61 -0.19 -7.19
CA ALA A 149 -2.32 1.04 -7.92
C ALA A 149 -1.00 0.96 -8.70
N ASP A 150 0.04 0.38 -8.11
CA ASP A 150 1.34 0.21 -8.76
C ASP A 150 1.25 -0.72 -9.97
N VAL A 151 0.49 -1.81 -9.89
CA VAL A 151 0.23 -2.69 -11.04
C VAL A 151 -0.51 -1.94 -12.15
N ARG A 152 -1.58 -1.19 -11.82
CA ARG A 152 -2.34 -0.43 -12.79
C ARG A 152 -1.50 0.67 -13.44
N LYS A 153 -0.69 1.39 -12.69
CA LYS A 153 0.25 2.39 -13.24
C LYS A 153 1.28 1.76 -14.16
N ALA A 154 1.85 0.63 -13.76
CA ALA A 154 2.81 -0.10 -14.58
C ALA A 154 2.16 -0.65 -15.87
N TRP A 155 0.90 -1.09 -15.80
CA TRP A 155 0.09 -1.48 -16.94
C TRP A 155 -0.09 -0.33 -17.94
N VAL A 156 -0.48 0.85 -17.47
CA VAL A 156 -0.64 2.05 -18.29
C VAL A 156 0.68 2.47 -18.96
N GLU A 157 1.79 2.44 -18.22
CA GLU A 157 3.11 2.79 -18.75
C GLU A 157 3.61 1.78 -19.78
N LEU A 158 3.33 0.49 -19.60
CA LEU A 158 3.68 -0.55 -20.58
C LEU A 158 2.91 -0.36 -21.89
N ALA A 159 1.59 -0.17 -21.79
CA ALA A 159 0.72 0.09 -22.93
C ALA A 159 1.15 1.35 -23.72
N TYR A 160 1.48 2.41 -23.01
CA TYR A 160 2.00 3.64 -23.59
C TYR A 160 3.32 3.39 -24.33
N ALA A 161 4.26 2.67 -23.71
CA ALA A 161 5.57 2.44 -24.31
C ALA A 161 5.49 1.62 -25.60
N ASP A 162 4.63 0.59 -25.63
CA ASP A 162 4.42 -0.26 -26.80
C ASP A 162 3.80 0.54 -27.96
N GLU A 163 2.72 1.28 -27.70
CA GLU A 163 2.01 2.03 -28.75
C GLU A 163 2.83 3.26 -29.22
N ALA A 164 3.54 3.95 -28.32
CA ALA A 164 4.42 5.05 -28.69
C ALA A 164 5.57 4.59 -29.61
N LEU A 165 6.13 3.40 -29.37
CA LEU A 165 7.13 2.80 -30.23
C LEU A 165 6.56 2.51 -31.64
N ASN A 166 5.37 1.91 -31.72
CA ASN A 166 4.68 1.63 -32.98
C ASN A 166 4.43 2.92 -33.80
N LEU A 167 3.94 3.97 -33.14
CA LEU A 167 3.69 5.27 -33.78
C LEU A 167 5.00 5.93 -34.23
N ARG A 168 6.08 5.83 -33.47
CA ARG A 168 7.39 6.40 -33.85
C ARG A 168 8.03 5.65 -35.02
N GLN A 169 7.85 4.34 -35.07
CA GLN A 169 8.24 3.56 -36.25
C GLN A 169 7.42 3.94 -37.50
N ALA A 170 6.13 4.26 -37.35
CA ALA A 170 5.35 4.80 -38.46
C ALA A 170 5.84 6.19 -38.89
N SER A 171 6.27 7.05 -37.96
CA SER A 171 6.91 8.33 -38.27
C SER A 171 8.22 8.15 -39.07
N LEU A 172 9.05 7.16 -38.70
CA LEU A 172 10.28 6.84 -39.42
C LEU A 172 10.00 6.46 -40.87
N ARG A 173 8.98 5.61 -41.09
CA ARG A 173 8.57 5.22 -42.47
C ARG A 173 8.09 6.42 -43.29
N ALA A 174 7.28 7.30 -42.71
CA ALA A 174 6.80 8.49 -43.39
C ALA A 174 7.93 9.47 -43.75
N LEU A 175 8.87 9.69 -42.85
CA LEU A 175 10.07 10.54 -43.11
C LEU A 175 11.01 9.94 -44.13
N ALA A 176 11.24 8.63 -44.14
CA ALA A 176 12.05 7.95 -45.10
C ALA A 176 11.45 8.10 -46.52
N GLN A 177 10.12 8.01 -46.62
CA GLN A 177 9.41 8.26 -47.90
C GLN A 177 9.52 9.72 -48.33
N SER A 178 9.42 10.70 -47.42
CA SER A 178 9.65 12.12 -47.75
C SER A 178 11.07 12.36 -48.23
N GLN A 179 12.08 11.74 -47.64
CA GLN A 179 13.47 11.88 -48.05
C GLN A 179 13.71 11.31 -49.45
N GLU A 180 13.17 10.12 -49.76
CA GLU A 180 13.26 9.50 -51.08
C GLU A 180 12.67 10.40 -52.17
N LEU A 181 11.46 10.95 -51.94
CA LEU A 181 10.82 11.87 -52.88
C LEU A 181 11.63 13.14 -53.06
N ALA A 182 12.12 13.77 -52.00
CA ALA A 182 12.96 14.97 -52.07
C ALA A 182 14.26 14.73 -52.83
N GLN A 183 14.86 13.53 -52.74
CA GLN A 183 16.05 13.17 -53.47
C GLN A 183 15.77 12.97 -54.95
N ILE A 184 14.64 12.38 -55.34
CA ILE A 184 14.18 12.25 -56.71
C ILE A 184 13.95 13.62 -57.32
N ASP A 185 13.26 14.53 -56.64
CA ASP A 185 12.99 15.90 -57.09
C ASP A 185 14.30 16.68 -57.32
N TYR A 186 15.27 16.53 -56.42
CA TYR A 186 16.59 17.17 -56.54
C TYR A 186 17.37 16.65 -57.73
N THR A 187 17.38 15.33 -57.97
CA THR A 187 18.16 14.72 -59.06
C THR A 187 17.53 14.92 -60.45
N THR A 188 16.20 15.04 -60.49
CA THR A 188 15.46 15.21 -61.77
C THR A 188 15.25 16.68 -62.18
N GLY A 189 15.56 17.62 -61.29
CA GLY A 189 15.34 19.06 -61.50
C GLY A 189 13.87 19.45 -61.64
N ARG A 190 12.93 18.58 -61.26
CA ARG A 190 11.47 18.76 -61.43
C ARG A 190 10.78 19.48 -60.29
N GLY A 191 11.45 19.71 -59.18
CA GLY A 191 10.85 20.28 -57.98
C GLY A 191 11.71 21.37 -57.35
N MET A 192 11.18 22.00 -56.30
CA MET A 192 11.91 22.94 -55.43
C MET A 192 12.81 22.28 -54.38
N GLY A 193 13.23 21.02 -54.61
CA GLY A 193 14.10 20.26 -53.72
C GLY A 193 15.45 20.99 -53.53
N THR A 194 15.63 21.63 -52.38
CA THR A 194 16.86 22.32 -52.02
C THR A 194 17.77 21.42 -51.20
N LEU A 195 19.08 21.67 -51.23
CA LEU A 195 20.04 20.98 -50.36
C LEU A 195 19.66 21.14 -48.88
N SER A 196 19.13 22.31 -48.50
CA SER A 196 18.68 22.59 -47.11
C SER A 196 17.53 21.67 -46.67
N GLU A 197 16.61 21.35 -47.58
CA GLU A 197 15.49 20.44 -47.30
C GLU A 197 15.96 18.99 -47.13
N SER A 198 16.87 18.53 -48.00
CA SER A 198 17.50 17.22 -47.87
C SER A 198 18.26 17.08 -46.54
N VAL A 199 19.00 18.13 -46.12
CA VAL A 199 19.70 18.14 -44.82
C VAL A 199 18.71 18.15 -43.67
N ARG A 200 17.64 18.93 -43.75
CA ARG A 200 16.58 18.96 -42.75
C ARG A 200 15.94 17.57 -42.53
N LEU A 201 15.53 16.92 -43.62
CA LEU A 201 14.94 15.59 -43.58
C LEU A 201 15.91 14.53 -43.04
N SER A 202 17.21 14.63 -43.40
CA SER A 202 18.23 13.77 -42.82
C SER A 202 18.40 13.93 -41.33
N ASN A 203 18.36 15.18 -40.82
CA ASN A 203 18.39 15.48 -39.37
C ASN A 203 17.13 14.98 -38.66
N ASP A 204 15.96 15.16 -39.28
CA ASP A 204 14.69 14.67 -38.71
C ASP A 204 14.67 13.15 -38.64
N LEU A 205 15.18 12.43 -39.63
CA LEU A 205 15.36 10.98 -39.61
C LEU A 205 16.32 10.52 -38.52
N ALA A 206 17.46 11.21 -38.36
CA ALA A 206 18.41 10.88 -37.31
C ALA A 206 17.79 11.09 -35.92
N LYS A 207 17.01 12.16 -35.74
CA LYS A 207 16.28 12.43 -34.52
C LYS A 207 15.24 11.33 -34.21
N VAL A 208 14.41 10.95 -35.18
CA VAL A 208 13.39 9.90 -34.96
C VAL A 208 14.04 8.54 -34.66
N ARG A 209 15.18 8.21 -35.26
CA ARG A 209 15.95 6.99 -34.92
C ARG A 209 16.45 7.05 -33.47
N SER A 210 16.93 8.20 -32.99
CA SER A 210 17.33 8.41 -31.62
C SER A 210 16.11 8.29 -30.65
N ASP A 211 14.97 8.88 -31.03
CA ASP A 211 13.73 8.78 -30.25
C ASP A 211 13.26 7.32 -30.12
N ILE A 212 13.38 6.52 -31.19
CA ILE A 212 13.06 5.07 -31.19
C ILE A 212 13.97 4.33 -30.20
N ALA A 213 15.28 4.57 -30.24
CA ALA A 213 16.20 3.92 -29.29
C ALA A 213 15.86 4.25 -27.83
N VAL A 214 15.50 5.50 -27.54
CA VAL A 214 15.04 5.92 -26.20
C VAL A 214 13.72 5.22 -25.83
N LEU A 215 12.79 5.06 -26.77
CA LEU A 215 11.52 4.37 -26.51
C LEU A 215 11.69 2.86 -26.29
N GLU A 216 12.64 2.23 -26.98
CA GLU A 216 13.01 0.82 -26.74
C GLU A 216 13.58 0.64 -25.33
N ASP A 217 14.42 1.58 -24.87
CA ASP A 217 14.90 1.57 -23.49
C ASP A 217 13.76 1.79 -22.48
N ARG A 218 12.85 2.72 -22.79
CA ARG A 218 11.64 2.95 -21.97
C ARG A 218 10.76 1.71 -21.91
N GLN A 219 10.57 1.00 -23.01
CA GLN A 219 9.81 -0.24 -23.05
C GLN A 219 10.44 -1.31 -22.14
N ARG A 220 11.77 -1.47 -22.19
CA ARG A 220 12.48 -2.39 -21.29
C ARG A 220 12.30 -2.00 -19.83
N ALA A 221 12.39 -0.72 -19.51
CA ALA A 221 12.16 -0.20 -18.16
C ALA A 221 10.70 -0.42 -17.70
N ALA A 222 9.72 -0.18 -18.58
CA ALA A 222 8.30 -0.42 -18.29
C ALA A 222 8.00 -1.90 -18.02
N ARG A 223 8.60 -2.82 -18.81
CA ARG A 223 8.50 -4.26 -18.58
C ARG A 223 9.08 -4.67 -17.23
N THR A 224 10.26 -4.16 -16.87
CA THR A 224 10.87 -4.41 -15.56
C THR A 224 10.00 -3.89 -14.44
N ARG A 225 9.44 -2.69 -14.58
CA ARG A 225 8.52 -2.09 -13.59
C ARG A 225 7.25 -2.90 -13.44
N PHE A 226 6.67 -3.37 -14.55
CA PHE A 226 5.47 -4.21 -14.51
C PHE A 226 5.74 -5.55 -13.81
N LYS A 227 6.87 -6.20 -14.14
CA LYS A 227 7.34 -7.42 -13.47
C LYS A 227 7.50 -7.20 -11.95
N SER A 228 8.13 -6.10 -11.55
CA SER A 228 8.28 -5.72 -10.14
C SER A 228 6.94 -5.44 -9.45
N ALA A 229 6.00 -4.77 -10.12
CA ALA A 229 4.67 -4.50 -9.58
C ALA A 229 3.84 -5.79 -9.37
N LEU A 230 4.09 -6.84 -10.14
CA LEU A 230 3.53 -8.18 -9.92
C LEU A 230 4.18 -8.93 -8.74
N GLY A 231 5.25 -8.39 -8.16
CA GLY A 231 5.99 -9.05 -7.06
C GLY A 231 6.99 -10.09 -7.53
N LEU A 232 7.33 -10.12 -8.82
CA LEU A 232 8.32 -11.05 -9.40
C LEU A 232 9.73 -10.48 -9.26
N LYS A 233 10.69 -11.37 -8.97
CA LYS A 233 12.11 -10.99 -8.89
C LYS A 233 12.71 -10.79 -10.26
N ALA A 234 13.84 -10.08 -10.32
CA ALA A 234 14.52 -9.79 -11.58
C ALA A 234 15.00 -11.04 -12.30
N ASP A 235 15.42 -12.06 -11.56
CA ASP A 235 15.94 -13.35 -12.03
C ASP A 235 14.85 -14.39 -12.35
N GLU A 236 13.60 -14.14 -11.97
CA GLU A 236 12.48 -15.01 -12.32
C GLU A 236 12.14 -14.91 -13.82
N THR A 237 11.49 -15.94 -14.35
CA THR A 237 11.02 -15.97 -15.74
C THR A 237 10.10 -14.78 -16.02
N ASP A 238 10.30 -14.13 -17.15
CA ASP A 238 9.43 -13.03 -17.56
C ASP A 238 7.99 -13.52 -17.77
N PRO A 239 7.01 -12.73 -17.31
CA PRO A 239 5.61 -13.02 -17.62
C PRO A 239 5.39 -12.88 -19.14
N ALA A 240 4.40 -13.58 -19.64
CA ALA A 240 3.92 -13.28 -20.99
C ALA A 240 3.39 -11.84 -21.01
N TRP A 241 4.03 -10.98 -21.83
CA TRP A 241 3.68 -9.55 -21.85
C TRP A 241 2.27 -9.36 -22.38
N PRO A 242 1.42 -8.58 -21.68
CA PRO A 242 0.06 -8.35 -22.13
C PRO A 242 0.01 -7.44 -23.36
N GLU A 243 -0.90 -7.75 -24.27
CA GLU A 243 -1.28 -6.85 -25.36
C GLU A 243 -2.34 -5.88 -24.86
N ILE A 244 -1.98 -4.60 -24.70
CA ILE A 244 -2.84 -3.62 -24.01
C ILE A 244 -3.25 -2.51 -24.99
N ALA A 245 -4.55 -2.30 -25.11
CA ALA A 245 -5.10 -1.06 -25.65
C ALA A 245 -5.45 -0.11 -24.48
N LEU A 246 -4.89 1.10 -24.48
CA LEU A 246 -5.29 2.13 -23.54
C LEU A 246 -6.70 2.63 -23.89
N ILE A 247 -7.63 2.44 -22.95
CA ILE A 247 -9.01 2.90 -23.05
C ILE A 247 -9.29 3.83 -21.90
N ALA A 248 -9.95 4.95 -22.17
CA ALA A 248 -10.31 5.93 -21.16
C ALA A 248 -11.33 5.34 -20.16
N THR A 249 -10.95 5.33 -18.88
CA THR A 249 -11.81 4.86 -17.80
C THR A 249 -12.91 5.88 -17.51
N VAL A 250 -14.16 5.42 -17.40
CA VAL A 250 -15.30 6.28 -17.04
C VAL A 250 -15.25 6.55 -15.53
N LEU A 251 -15.31 7.81 -15.15
CA LEU A 251 -15.34 8.24 -13.75
C LEU A 251 -16.75 8.60 -13.30
N PRO A 252 -17.09 8.39 -12.02
CA PRO A 252 -18.29 8.93 -11.40
C PRO A 252 -18.26 10.46 -11.35
N ASP A 253 -19.40 11.06 -10.96
CA ASP A 253 -19.52 12.48 -10.68
C ASP A 253 -18.59 12.94 -9.53
N GLU A 254 -18.14 14.20 -9.56
CA GLU A 254 -17.21 14.79 -8.59
C GLU A 254 -17.74 14.69 -7.14
N GLY A 255 -19.04 14.93 -6.95
CA GLY A 255 -19.65 14.82 -5.63
C GLY A 255 -19.67 13.39 -5.09
N GLU A 256 -19.82 12.41 -5.98
CA GLU A 256 -19.72 10.99 -5.63
C GLU A 256 -18.29 10.59 -5.30
N LEU A 257 -17.32 11.06 -6.08
CA LEU A 257 -15.90 10.83 -5.81
C LEU A 257 -15.50 11.37 -4.44
N TRP A 258 -15.95 12.59 -4.07
CA TRP A 258 -15.68 13.15 -2.75
C TRP A 258 -16.32 12.33 -1.62
N ARG A 259 -17.57 11.93 -1.78
CA ARG A 259 -18.25 11.07 -0.79
C ARG A 259 -17.51 9.76 -0.58
N ARG A 260 -17.07 9.10 -1.66
CA ARG A 260 -16.29 7.85 -1.57
C ARG A 260 -14.93 8.09 -0.93
N THR A 261 -14.20 9.12 -1.35
CA THR A 261 -12.89 9.47 -0.78
C THR A 261 -13.01 9.69 0.74
N SER A 262 -13.93 10.51 1.19
CA SER A 262 -14.10 10.81 2.62
C SER A 262 -14.52 9.59 3.46
N ALA A 263 -15.24 8.65 2.87
CA ALA A 263 -15.71 7.43 3.53
C ALA A 263 -14.66 6.30 3.53
N SER A 264 -13.96 6.08 2.41
CA SER A 264 -13.20 4.86 2.14
C SER A 264 -11.69 5.06 2.03
N ASN A 265 -11.18 6.31 2.09
CA ASN A 265 -9.76 6.57 1.95
C ASN A 265 -8.92 5.84 3.01
N ALA A 266 -7.94 5.05 2.55
CA ALA A 266 -7.12 4.22 3.43
C ALA A 266 -6.23 5.05 4.36
N GLY A 267 -5.67 6.18 3.89
CA GLY A 267 -4.86 7.09 4.71
C GLY A 267 -5.66 7.70 5.84
N LEU A 268 -6.87 8.18 5.53
CA LEU A 268 -7.79 8.72 6.54
C LEU A 268 -8.22 7.65 7.55
N ALA A 269 -8.46 6.41 7.10
CA ALA A 269 -8.77 5.29 7.98
C ALA A 269 -7.59 4.94 8.90
N GLN A 270 -6.34 5.03 8.43
CA GLN A 270 -5.14 4.89 9.26
C GLN A 270 -5.05 5.97 10.33
N MET A 271 -5.23 7.26 9.95
CA MET A 271 -5.19 8.38 10.90
C MET A 271 -6.25 8.25 11.98
N ARG A 272 -7.48 7.83 11.61
CA ARG A 272 -8.56 7.55 12.57
C ARG A 272 -8.20 6.40 13.52
N ALA A 273 -7.63 5.31 13.02
CA ALA A 273 -7.16 4.21 13.86
C ALA A 273 -6.02 4.62 14.81
N MET A 274 -5.11 5.50 14.38
CA MET A 274 -4.10 6.09 15.28
C MET A 274 -4.73 6.93 16.40
N ALA A 275 -5.78 7.71 16.11
CA ALA A 275 -6.49 8.46 17.11
C ALA A 275 -7.22 7.55 18.10
N ASP A 276 -7.76 6.42 17.65
CA ASP A 276 -8.40 5.41 18.51
C ASP A 276 -7.38 4.72 19.43
N MET A 277 -6.20 4.37 18.90
CA MET A 277 -5.10 3.84 19.70
C MET A 277 -4.64 4.86 20.76
N ALA A 278 -4.52 6.14 20.39
CA ALA A 278 -4.16 7.20 21.32
C ALA A 278 -5.24 7.41 22.42
N ARG A 279 -6.54 7.20 22.13
CA ARG A 279 -7.60 7.18 23.15
C ARG A 279 -7.43 6.01 24.11
N ALA A 280 -7.13 4.81 23.60
CA ALA A 280 -6.91 3.64 24.44
C ALA A 280 -5.69 3.82 25.36
N SER A 281 -4.61 4.47 24.90
CA SER A 281 -3.41 4.74 25.70
C SER A 281 -3.69 5.66 26.91
N ILE A 282 -4.68 6.56 26.83
CA ILE A 282 -5.12 7.37 27.98
C ILE A 282 -5.65 6.48 29.09
N GLU A 283 -6.45 5.46 28.76
CA GLU A 283 -6.98 4.54 29.78
C GLU A 283 -5.86 3.72 30.44
N VAL A 284 -4.84 3.31 29.69
CA VAL A 284 -3.63 2.68 30.26
C VAL A 284 -2.94 3.64 31.23
N ALA A 285 -2.72 4.90 30.83
CA ALA A 285 -2.11 5.92 31.69
C ALA A 285 -2.93 6.18 32.97
N LYS A 286 -4.26 6.24 32.88
CA LYS A 286 -5.16 6.38 34.03
C LYS A 286 -5.08 5.19 34.99
N LYS A 287 -4.89 3.96 34.44
CA LYS A 287 -4.78 2.74 35.29
C LYS A 287 -3.41 2.64 36.00
N ALA A 288 -2.43 3.47 35.67
CA ALA A 288 -1.19 3.59 36.42
C ALA A 288 -1.42 4.06 37.91
N LYS A 289 -2.61 4.59 38.24
CA LYS A 289 -3.01 4.92 39.61
C LYS A 289 -3.30 3.68 40.49
N THR A 290 -3.51 2.51 39.87
CA THR A 290 -3.82 1.29 40.63
C THR A 290 -2.53 0.59 41.06
N PRO A 291 -2.47 0.12 42.35
CA PRO A 291 -1.32 -0.63 42.83
C PRO A 291 -1.21 -1.99 42.15
N ASP A 292 0.01 -2.49 41.99
CA ASP A 292 0.29 -3.87 41.63
C ASP A 292 0.71 -4.65 42.86
N PHE A 293 0.44 -5.94 42.87
CA PHE A 293 0.71 -6.85 44.00
C PHE A 293 1.61 -7.99 43.54
N ALA A 294 2.50 -8.44 44.40
CA ALA A 294 3.19 -9.70 44.20
C ALA A 294 3.04 -10.56 45.47
N VAL A 295 2.86 -11.85 45.27
CA VAL A 295 2.76 -12.85 46.33
C VAL A 295 3.67 -14.02 46.02
N GLY A 296 4.41 -14.46 47.01
CA GLY A 296 5.36 -15.55 46.87
C GLY A 296 5.61 -16.34 48.11
N ALA A 297 6.46 -17.33 48.04
CA ALA A 297 6.97 -18.06 49.16
C ALA A 297 8.42 -18.47 48.97
N MET A 298 9.22 -18.40 50.00
CA MET A 298 10.61 -18.84 49.99
C MET A 298 10.77 -20.02 50.97
N ALA A 299 11.65 -20.96 50.60
CA ALA A 299 11.92 -22.12 51.45
C ALA A 299 13.32 -22.00 52.05
N ASP A 300 13.38 -22.09 53.38
CA ASP A 300 14.64 -22.16 54.14
C ASP A 300 14.94 -23.62 54.41
N PHE A 301 15.86 -24.19 53.66
CA PHE A 301 16.25 -25.57 53.75
C PHE A 301 17.19 -25.90 54.91
N LYS A 302 17.71 -24.88 55.62
CA LYS A 302 18.54 -25.08 56.84
C LYS A 302 17.74 -25.13 58.14
N ALA A 303 16.51 -24.66 58.09
CA ALA A 303 15.62 -24.74 59.23
C ALA A 303 15.12 -26.18 59.45
N ASP A 304 15.23 -26.70 60.67
CA ASP A 304 14.67 -28.00 61.05
C ASP A 304 13.59 -27.75 62.11
N PRO A 305 12.32 -27.97 61.78
CA PRO A 305 11.74 -28.42 60.50
C PRO A 305 11.85 -27.37 59.37
N LEU A 306 11.81 -27.81 58.08
CA LEU A 306 11.78 -26.96 56.91
C LEU A 306 10.80 -25.75 57.10
N MET A 307 11.31 -24.55 56.99
CA MET A 307 10.51 -23.34 57.17
C MET A 307 10.16 -22.74 55.82
N VAL A 308 8.87 -22.51 55.59
CA VAL A 308 8.36 -21.77 54.39
C VAL A 308 7.98 -20.35 54.84
N ARG A 309 8.60 -19.34 54.20
CA ARG A 309 8.34 -17.94 54.51
C ARG A 309 7.44 -17.35 53.40
N PRO A 310 6.18 -16.99 53.67
CA PRO A 310 5.37 -16.27 52.73
C PRO A 310 5.91 -14.84 52.54
N THR A 311 5.92 -14.38 51.30
CA THR A 311 6.36 -13.03 50.90
C THR A 311 5.23 -12.33 50.16
N ALA A 312 5.05 -11.06 50.42
CA ALA A 312 4.12 -10.22 49.65
C ALA A 312 4.73 -8.84 49.49
N SER A 313 4.50 -8.26 48.29
CA SER A 313 4.87 -6.87 48.03
C SER A 313 3.72 -6.14 47.34
N VAL A 314 3.68 -4.83 47.56
CA VAL A 314 2.67 -3.93 46.96
C VAL A 314 3.42 -2.72 46.40
N THR A 315 3.23 -2.47 45.12
CA THR A 315 3.79 -1.27 44.45
C THR A 315 2.79 -0.13 44.61
N LEU A 316 3.16 0.87 45.42
CA LEU A 316 2.30 2.02 45.72
C LEU A 316 2.55 3.16 44.73
N PRO A 317 1.54 3.61 43.97
CA PRO A 317 1.65 4.72 43.01
C PRO A 317 1.58 6.08 43.75
N ILE A 318 2.61 6.39 44.55
CA ILE A 318 2.66 7.59 45.40
C ILE A 318 3.05 8.88 44.63
N TRP A 319 3.74 8.73 43.49
CA TRP A 319 4.21 9.86 42.69
C TRP A 319 3.08 10.43 41.82
N ARG A 320 2.17 11.20 42.47
CA ARG A 320 0.96 11.74 41.81
C ARG A 320 1.27 12.67 40.66
N GLU A 321 2.32 13.50 40.79
CA GLU A 321 2.75 14.40 39.71
C GLU A 321 3.21 13.64 38.45
N LYS A 322 4.03 12.59 38.62
CA LYS A 322 4.45 11.71 37.50
C LYS A 322 3.23 11.08 36.80
N ILE A 323 2.24 10.62 37.58
CA ILE A 323 1.04 9.99 37.02
C ILE A 323 0.19 11.03 36.28
N ALA A 324 0.01 12.23 36.86
CA ALA A 324 -0.71 13.32 36.21
C ALA A 324 -0.03 13.76 34.90
N ALA A 325 1.30 13.89 34.91
CA ALA A 325 2.07 14.23 33.72
C ALA A 325 1.93 13.16 32.63
N ASN A 326 1.97 11.87 32.96
CA ASN A 326 1.78 10.78 31.99
C ASN A 326 0.38 10.82 31.38
N ILE A 327 -0.66 11.10 32.15
CA ILE A 327 -2.04 11.24 31.64
C ILE A 327 -2.13 12.45 30.72
N ALA A 328 -1.63 13.61 31.14
CA ALA A 328 -1.63 14.82 30.33
C ALA A 328 -0.85 14.63 29.00
N ALA A 329 0.28 13.91 29.04
CA ALA A 329 1.02 13.56 27.84
C ALA A 329 0.22 12.64 26.90
N ALA A 330 -0.51 11.67 27.42
CA ALA A 330 -1.36 10.79 26.61
C ALA A 330 -2.55 11.57 26.00
N GLU A 331 -3.15 12.49 26.76
CA GLU A 331 -4.22 13.39 26.28
C GLU A 331 -3.72 14.29 25.16
N ALA A 332 -2.55 14.92 25.33
CA ALA A 332 -1.92 15.74 24.29
C ALA A 332 -1.61 14.93 23.00
N ARG A 333 -1.17 13.68 23.13
CA ARG A 333 -0.96 12.78 21.98
C ARG A 333 -2.28 12.47 21.26
N ARG A 334 -3.37 12.23 22.01
CA ARG A 334 -4.71 12.04 21.43
C ARG A 334 -5.15 13.30 20.67
N ASP A 335 -4.98 14.49 21.25
CA ASP A 335 -5.36 15.76 20.61
C ASP A 335 -4.55 16.01 19.35
N ALA A 336 -3.25 15.73 19.37
CA ALA A 336 -2.40 15.77 18.20
C ALA A 336 -2.86 14.79 17.08
N SER A 337 -3.28 13.58 17.48
CA SER A 337 -3.79 12.59 16.53
C SER A 337 -5.12 13.01 15.89
N VAL A 338 -6.02 13.60 16.66
CA VAL A 338 -7.29 14.16 16.15
C VAL A 338 -7.03 15.33 15.19
N ALA A 339 -6.10 16.22 15.53
CA ALA A 339 -5.71 17.32 14.64
C ALA A 339 -5.12 16.81 13.32
N ARG A 340 -4.35 15.73 13.34
CA ARG A 340 -3.83 15.08 12.12
C ARG A 340 -4.93 14.51 11.24
N VAL A 341 -6.00 13.95 11.81
CA VAL A 341 -7.18 13.51 11.03
C VAL A 341 -7.79 14.68 10.27
N SER A 342 -8.00 15.82 10.94
CA SER A 342 -8.55 17.02 10.29
C SER A 342 -7.60 17.60 9.22
N ALA A 343 -6.30 17.58 9.47
CA ALA A 343 -5.30 18.01 8.49
C ALA A 343 -5.32 17.12 7.24
N GLU A 344 -5.45 15.81 7.42
CA GLU A 344 -5.55 14.85 6.31
C GLU A 344 -6.83 15.06 5.50
N GLU A 345 -7.97 15.33 6.14
CA GLU A 345 -9.22 15.64 5.44
C GLU A 345 -9.08 16.89 4.55
N ILE A 346 -8.36 17.92 5.02
CA ILE A 346 -8.08 19.12 4.23
C ILE A 346 -7.16 18.80 3.05
N ASN A 347 -6.09 18.02 3.29
CA ASN A 347 -5.15 17.62 2.24
C ASN A 347 -5.82 16.78 1.15
N LEU A 348 -6.65 15.81 1.54
CA LEU A 348 -7.40 14.97 0.60
C LEU A 348 -8.31 15.77 -0.31
N ALA A 349 -8.94 16.86 0.18
CA ALA A 349 -9.76 17.72 -0.65
C ALA A 349 -8.92 18.44 -1.73
N ALA A 350 -7.74 18.92 -1.36
CA ALA A 350 -6.81 19.56 -2.28
C ALA A 350 -6.24 18.57 -3.31
N GLU A 351 -5.85 17.35 -2.87
CA GLU A 351 -5.37 16.31 -3.76
C GLU A 351 -6.45 15.86 -4.76
N LEU A 352 -7.69 15.65 -4.30
CA LEU A 352 -8.81 15.31 -5.18
C LEU A 352 -9.01 16.38 -6.25
N ALA A 353 -9.03 17.67 -5.86
CA ALA A 353 -9.18 18.78 -6.80
C ALA A 353 -8.05 18.80 -7.84
N GLN A 354 -6.80 18.53 -7.42
CA GLN A 354 -5.65 18.44 -8.31
C GLN A 354 -5.76 17.28 -9.30
N MET A 355 -6.14 16.09 -8.84
CA MET A 355 -6.31 14.92 -9.72
C MET A 355 -7.46 15.15 -10.73
N LEU A 356 -8.57 15.73 -10.30
CA LEU A 356 -9.68 16.08 -11.17
C LEU A 356 -9.30 17.14 -12.23
N TYR A 357 -8.46 18.09 -11.84
CA TYR A 357 -7.90 19.05 -12.79
C TYR A 357 -7.09 18.34 -13.88
N MET A 358 -6.16 17.45 -13.49
CA MET A 358 -5.32 16.70 -14.44
C MET A 358 -6.16 15.83 -15.40
N VAL A 359 -7.21 15.17 -14.90
CA VAL A 359 -8.12 14.40 -15.75
C VAL A 359 -8.83 15.31 -16.74
N ARG A 360 -9.37 16.46 -16.29
CA ARG A 360 -10.09 17.40 -17.17
C ARG A 360 -9.18 18.04 -18.21
N GLU A 361 -7.94 18.35 -17.87
CA GLU A 361 -6.93 18.86 -18.78
C GLU A 361 -6.63 17.84 -19.89
N ALA A 362 -6.36 16.59 -19.50
CA ALA A 362 -6.11 15.50 -20.43
C ALA A 362 -7.33 15.20 -21.33
N ASP A 363 -8.55 15.19 -20.76
CA ASP A 363 -9.79 15.02 -21.52
C ASP A 363 -10.00 16.14 -22.54
N GLN A 364 -9.65 17.38 -22.21
CA GLN A 364 -9.73 18.51 -23.12
C GLN A 364 -8.74 18.36 -24.28
N MET A 365 -7.50 17.93 -23.99
CA MET A 365 -6.49 17.68 -25.02
C MET A 365 -6.91 16.53 -25.92
N ILE A 366 -7.40 15.43 -25.39
CA ILE A 366 -7.90 14.29 -26.18
C ILE A 366 -9.03 14.74 -27.10
N ARG A 367 -10.03 15.45 -26.57
CA ARG A 367 -11.16 15.98 -27.38
C ARG A 367 -10.69 16.91 -28.51
N PHE A 368 -9.79 17.83 -28.20
CA PHE A 368 -9.22 18.73 -29.23
C PHE A 368 -8.56 17.93 -30.35
N ILE A 369 -7.74 16.94 -29.99
CA ILE A 369 -7.02 16.13 -31.00
C ILE A 369 -8.00 15.31 -31.81
N GLU A 370 -8.95 14.63 -31.19
CA GLU A 370 -9.89 13.72 -31.87
C GLU A 370 -10.94 14.47 -32.70
N GLN A 371 -11.44 15.60 -32.23
CA GLN A 371 -12.54 16.29 -32.89
C GLN A 371 -12.09 17.40 -33.84
N THR A 372 -10.86 17.90 -33.68
CA THR A 372 -10.40 19.06 -34.47
C THR A 372 -9.11 18.77 -35.22
N ALA A 373 -8.04 18.36 -34.53
CA ALA A 373 -6.72 18.26 -35.15
C ALA A 373 -6.62 17.09 -36.12
N LEU A 374 -6.96 15.87 -35.74
CA LEU A 374 -6.89 14.68 -36.61
C LEU A 374 -7.79 14.80 -37.82
N PRO A 375 -9.09 15.15 -37.71
CA PRO A 375 -9.93 15.38 -38.90
C PRO A 375 -9.42 16.51 -39.80
N GLY A 376 -8.76 17.53 -39.21
CA GLY A 376 -8.07 18.57 -39.97
C GLY A 376 -6.93 18.01 -40.83
N TYR A 377 -6.03 17.25 -40.25
CA TYR A 377 -4.91 16.63 -40.98
C TYR A 377 -5.37 15.61 -42.00
N GLU A 378 -6.42 14.83 -41.73
CA GLU A 378 -6.99 13.89 -42.70
C GLU A 378 -7.50 14.61 -43.97
N ARG A 379 -8.13 15.79 -43.81
CA ARG A 379 -8.53 16.65 -44.93
C ARG A 379 -7.31 17.20 -45.70
N VAL A 380 -6.26 17.61 -44.99
CA VAL A 380 -5.01 18.08 -45.63
C VAL A 380 -4.36 16.95 -46.45
N ILE A 381 -4.32 15.73 -45.89
CA ILE A 381 -3.80 14.55 -46.61
C ILE A 381 -4.61 14.29 -47.89
N ALA A 382 -5.94 14.26 -47.77
CA ALA A 382 -6.82 14.04 -48.92
C ALA A 382 -6.66 15.13 -50.00
N THR A 383 -6.52 16.41 -49.58
CA THR A 383 -6.29 17.52 -50.50
C THR A 383 -4.91 17.41 -51.17
N ALA A 384 -3.87 17.05 -50.44
CA ALA A 384 -2.53 16.83 -50.99
C ALA A 384 -2.48 15.66 -52.00
N GLU A 385 -3.19 14.57 -51.74
CA GLU A 385 -3.33 13.44 -52.62
C GLU A 385 -4.06 13.85 -53.92
N ALA A 386 -5.17 14.58 -53.84
CA ALA A 386 -5.91 15.10 -55.00
C ALA A 386 -5.07 16.07 -55.83
N ALA A 387 -4.35 17.01 -55.18
CA ALA A 387 -3.44 17.95 -55.87
C ALA A 387 -2.32 17.22 -56.59
N TYR A 388 -1.75 16.19 -55.98
CA TYR A 388 -0.72 15.36 -56.63
C TYR A 388 -1.28 14.61 -57.86
N GLN A 389 -2.47 14.01 -57.74
CA GLN A 389 -3.11 13.32 -58.88
C GLN A 389 -3.45 14.24 -60.05
N SER A 390 -3.76 15.50 -59.76
CA SER A 390 -4.01 16.52 -60.80
C SER A 390 -2.73 17.13 -61.38
N GLY A 391 -1.55 16.74 -60.90
CA GLY A 391 -0.27 17.30 -61.32
C GLY A 391 0.06 18.71 -60.81
N MET A 392 -0.74 19.23 -59.85
CA MET A 392 -0.58 20.57 -59.28
C MET A 392 0.06 20.57 -57.89
N GLY A 393 0.33 19.41 -57.29
CA GLY A 393 0.86 19.25 -55.96
C GLY A 393 2.24 18.62 -55.90
N SER A 394 3.03 18.97 -54.88
CA SER A 394 4.29 18.27 -54.57
C SER A 394 3.98 16.92 -53.89
N PRO A 395 4.62 15.81 -54.36
CA PRO A 395 4.46 14.50 -53.72
C PRO A 395 4.96 14.46 -52.26
N ALA A 396 5.85 15.38 -51.88
CA ALA A 396 6.39 15.47 -50.53
C ALA A 396 5.35 15.95 -49.48
N MET A 397 4.30 16.67 -49.89
CA MET A 397 3.24 17.14 -48.97
C MET A 397 2.46 16.00 -48.33
N ILE A 398 2.30 14.85 -48.99
CA ILE A 398 1.54 13.72 -48.49
C ILE A 398 2.22 13.10 -47.25
N PRO A 399 3.49 12.65 -47.32
CA PRO A 399 4.16 12.07 -46.15
C PRO A 399 4.39 13.10 -45.03
N GLU A 400 4.59 14.38 -45.33
CA GLU A 400 4.67 15.43 -44.29
C GLU A 400 3.36 15.61 -43.52
N SER A 401 2.24 15.65 -44.24
CA SER A 401 0.91 15.74 -43.57
C SER A 401 0.61 14.48 -42.76
N ARG A 402 1.01 13.29 -43.23
CA ARG A 402 0.90 12.04 -42.47
C ARG A 402 1.77 12.07 -41.22
N LEU A 403 2.99 12.61 -41.29
CA LEU A 403 3.85 12.78 -40.09
C LEU A 403 3.20 13.67 -39.04
N MET A 404 2.57 14.79 -39.46
CA MET A 404 1.84 15.67 -38.54
C MET A 404 0.67 14.94 -37.86
N ALA A 405 -0.11 14.15 -38.61
CA ALA A 405 -1.18 13.34 -38.05
C ALA A 405 -0.65 12.28 -37.04
N ILE A 406 0.50 11.64 -37.34
CA ILE A 406 1.14 10.69 -36.42
C ILE A 406 1.60 11.41 -35.15
N ASN A 407 2.19 12.61 -35.24
CA ASN A 407 2.57 13.39 -34.07
C ASN A 407 1.37 13.73 -33.17
N MET A 408 0.21 14.09 -33.76
CA MET A 408 -1.03 14.29 -32.99
C MET A 408 -1.51 13.01 -32.30
N ARG A 409 -1.35 11.85 -32.94
CA ARG A 409 -1.67 10.56 -32.29
C ARG A 409 -0.75 10.25 -31.11
N ILE A 410 0.54 10.58 -31.20
CA ILE A 410 1.49 10.45 -30.09
C ILE A 410 1.11 11.38 -28.93
N GLU A 411 0.73 12.62 -29.25
CA GLU A 411 0.27 13.59 -28.25
C GLU A 411 -1.03 13.14 -27.57
N ARG A 412 -2.00 12.63 -28.34
CA ARG A 412 -3.21 12.00 -27.81
C ARG A 412 -2.88 10.83 -26.87
N LEU A 413 -1.95 9.98 -27.27
CA LEU A 413 -1.51 8.83 -26.47
C LEU A 413 -0.87 9.28 -25.15
N SER A 414 -0.06 10.35 -25.19
CA SER A 414 0.52 10.95 -23.98
C SER A 414 -0.55 11.52 -23.05
N ALA A 415 -1.53 12.25 -23.60
CA ALA A 415 -2.65 12.77 -22.80
C ALA A 415 -3.48 11.64 -22.18
N LEU A 416 -3.74 10.55 -22.94
CA LEU A 416 -4.46 9.39 -22.43
C LEU A 416 -3.69 8.68 -21.31
N ARG A 417 -2.36 8.57 -21.42
CA ARG A 417 -1.53 8.02 -20.34
C ARG A 417 -1.63 8.87 -19.08
N GLU A 418 -1.46 10.19 -19.19
CA GLU A 418 -1.54 11.11 -18.06
C GLU A 418 -2.91 11.06 -17.39
N ARG A 419 -3.98 11.00 -18.20
CA ARG A 419 -5.33 10.79 -17.72
C ARG A 419 -5.46 9.50 -16.89
N GLU A 420 -5.03 8.36 -17.43
CA GLU A 420 -5.19 7.06 -16.76
C GLU A 420 -4.32 6.91 -15.51
N LEU A 421 -3.17 7.60 -15.45
CA LEU A 421 -2.38 7.70 -14.24
C LEU A 421 -3.12 8.51 -13.15
N ALA A 422 -3.68 9.67 -13.49
CA ALA A 422 -4.47 10.47 -12.57
C ALA A 422 -5.76 9.74 -12.12
N VAL A 423 -6.43 9.03 -13.03
CA VAL A 423 -7.57 8.15 -12.70
C VAL A 423 -7.15 7.05 -11.74
N THR A 424 -5.97 6.48 -11.90
CA THR A 424 -5.45 5.46 -10.97
C THR A 424 -5.29 6.02 -9.55
N ASP A 425 -4.81 7.26 -9.43
CA ASP A 425 -4.69 7.92 -8.12
C ASP A 425 -6.08 8.24 -7.53
N LEU A 426 -7.06 8.65 -8.33
CA LEU A 426 -8.46 8.82 -7.90
C LEU A 426 -9.07 7.50 -7.39
N LEU A 427 -8.85 6.39 -8.11
CA LEU A 427 -9.31 5.06 -7.69
C LEU A 427 -8.63 4.57 -6.40
N LEU A 428 -7.36 4.94 -6.20
CA LEU A 428 -6.66 4.69 -4.93
C LEU A 428 -7.24 5.51 -3.79
N MET A 429 -7.57 6.79 -4.02
CA MET A 429 -8.20 7.65 -3.02
C MET A 429 -9.60 7.17 -2.61
N THR A 430 -10.38 6.63 -3.53
CA THR A 430 -11.73 6.07 -3.27
C THR A 430 -11.71 4.62 -2.80
N ALA A 431 -10.54 3.98 -2.79
CA ALA A 431 -10.36 2.54 -2.54
C ALA A 431 -11.08 1.61 -3.58
N ASP A 432 -11.47 2.14 -4.72
CA ASP A 432 -12.15 1.39 -5.80
C ASP A 432 -11.17 0.69 -6.76
N ILE A 433 -9.89 0.64 -6.43
CA ILE A 433 -8.85 0.09 -7.31
C ILE A 433 -8.70 -1.42 -7.20
N ALA A 434 -9.09 -2.02 -6.08
CA ALA A 434 -9.03 -3.47 -5.90
C ALA A 434 -10.17 -4.15 -6.65
N PRO A 435 -9.96 -5.36 -7.23
CA PRO A 435 -11.05 -6.13 -7.84
C PRO A 435 -12.16 -6.37 -6.81
N THR A 436 -13.39 -6.08 -7.16
CA THR A 436 -14.59 -6.23 -6.30
C THR A 436 -14.77 -7.65 -5.77
N ASP A 437 -14.29 -8.65 -6.49
CA ASP A 437 -14.31 -10.07 -6.13
C ASP A 437 -13.06 -10.53 -5.38
N SER A 438 -12.16 -9.61 -5.02
CA SER A 438 -10.99 -9.97 -4.23
C SER A 438 -11.43 -10.39 -2.83
N PRO A 439 -11.04 -11.59 -2.35
CA PRO A 439 -11.31 -12.02 -0.97
C PRO A 439 -10.63 -11.11 0.07
N LEU A 440 -9.79 -10.20 -0.39
CA LEU A 440 -9.05 -9.19 0.38
C LEU A 440 -9.72 -7.81 0.30
N SER A 441 -10.79 -7.66 -0.49
CA SER A 441 -11.55 -6.42 -0.53
C SER A 441 -12.10 -6.12 0.87
N PRO A 442 -11.81 -4.95 1.45
CA PRO A 442 -12.35 -4.60 2.75
C PRO A 442 -13.88 -4.65 2.64
N LYS A 443 -14.49 -5.53 3.40
CA LYS A 443 -15.96 -5.47 3.56
C LYS A 443 -16.25 -4.15 4.26
N SER A 444 -16.94 -3.26 3.54
CA SER A 444 -17.44 -1.97 4.04
C SER A 444 -18.24 -2.10 5.33
#